data_cb759e3c63b53bf00e8b497c592f7851
#
_entry.id   cb759e3c63b53bf00e8b497c592f7851
#
_cell.length_a   1.000
_cell.length_b   1.000
_cell.length_c   1.000
_cell.angle_alpha   90.00
_cell.angle_beta   90.00
_cell.angle_gamma   90.00
#
_symmetry.space_group_name_H-M   'P 1'
#
loop_
_entity.id
_entity.type
_entity.pdbx_description
1 polymer ?
#
loop_
_entity_poly.entity_id
_entity_poly.type
_entity_poly.pdbx_seq_one_letter_code
_entity_poly.pdbx_strand_id
1 'polypeptide(L)'
;MSRTSNRADGDIVRDFLSIADLLEEPQLAQLYAYLAREDEATVQDVMDDLELAQGTAYSYVNRLVDAGVVDVTDDEQPRRYAAREIDLTVATTVGDREYTITPALIDAVGRRETDADIDTYIDRHGVAGLATALTYAIDRERGEVSHRLMAEDLDISPLAAEMILQALRPVVREHYDIEEAGAGLEELDIDDSDVADDA
;
A
#
# COMPACT_ATOMS: atom_id res chain seq x y z
N MET A 1 25.60 32.38 10.36
CA MET A 1 25.55 31.00 9.89
C MET A 1 24.22 30.33 10.36
N SER A 2 23.06 30.71 9.78
CA SER A 2 21.75 30.11 10.21
C SER A 2 20.67 30.21 9.13
N ARG A 3 21.01 29.94 7.87
CA ARG A 3 20.03 29.97 6.76
C ARG A 3 19.75 28.59 6.13
N THR A 4 20.54 27.57 6.44
CA THR A 4 20.41 26.24 5.86
C THR A 4 19.40 25.36 6.64
N SER A 5 19.29 25.55 7.95
CA SER A 5 18.38 24.76 8.81
C SER A 5 16.90 25.07 8.52
N ASN A 6 16.57 26.32 8.22
CA ASN A 6 15.15 26.74 8.04
C ASN A 6 14.54 26.31 6.69
N ARG A 7 15.35 25.85 5.74
CA ARG A 7 14.89 25.38 4.42
C ARG A 7 14.57 23.89 4.47
N ALA A 8 15.38 23.10 5.16
CA ALA A 8 15.14 21.69 5.39
C ALA A 8 13.88 21.44 6.25
N ASP A 9 13.67 22.26 7.30
CA ASP A 9 12.46 22.15 8.14
C ASP A 9 11.18 22.51 7.35
N GLY A 10 11.26 23.48 6.43
CA GLY A 10 10.12 23.86 5.58
C GLY A 10 9.77 22.78 4.54
N ASP A 11 10.77 22.09 4.01
CA ASP A 11 10.58 21.00 3.05
C ASP A 11 9.94 19.77 3.76
N ILE A 12 10.40 19.38 4.95
CA ILE A 12 9.84 18.28 5.73
C ILE A 12 8.35 18.53 6.08
N VAL A 13 8.01 19.74 6.51
CA VAL A 13 6.61 20.10 6.83
C VAL A 13 5.73 20.05 5.58
N ARG A 14 6.24 20.50 4.45
CA ARG A 14 5.54 20.45 3.16
C ARG A 14 5.30 19.02 2.71
N ASP A 15 6.32 18.17 2.78
CA ASP A 15 6.23 16.76 2.43
C ASP A 15 5.22 16.05 3.33
N PHE A 16 5.22 16.33 4.64
CA PHE A 16 4.25 15.78 5.58
C PHE A 16 2.80 16.19 5.24
N LEU A 17 2.55 17.46 4.95
CA LEU A 17 1.20 17.94 4.59
C LEU A 17 0.73 17.32 3.27
N SER A 18 1.64 17.13 2.32
CA SER A 18 1.35 16.50 1.04
C SER A 18 0.97 15.02 1.19
N ILE A 19 1.63 14.31 2.09
CA ILE A 19 1.32 12.92 2.41
C ILE A 19 -0.02 12.81 3.16
N ALA A 20 -0.35 13.77 4.02
CA ALA A 20 -1.65 13.83 4.69
C ALA A 20 -2.79 13.95 3.65
N ASP A 21 -2.64 14.77 2.62
CA ASP A 21 -3.62 14.89 1.53
C ASP A 21 -3.86 13.55 0.81
N LEU A 22 -2.80 12.74 0.61
CA LEU A 22 -2.92 11.40 0.02
C LEU A 22 -3.76 10.44 0.90
N LEU A 23 -3.68 10.58 2.22
CA LEU A 23 -4.44 9.74 3.14
C LEU A 23 -5.90 10.21 3.31
N GLU A 24 -6.21 11.45 2.94
CA GLU A 24 -7.55 12.03 3.05
C GLU A 24 -8.35 11.92 1.73
N GLU A 25 -7.69 11.86 0.56
CA GLU A 25 -8.34 11.87 -0.75
C GLU A 25 -8.07 10.56 -1.52
N PRO A 26 -9.00 9.58 -1.51
CA PRO A 26 -8.77 8.25 -2.08
C PRO A 26 -8.39 8.25 -3.56
N GLN A 27 -8.98 9.13 -4.38
CA GLN A 27 -8.64 9.22 -5.80
C GLN A 27 -7.22 9.74 -6.03
N LEU A 28 -6.74 10.66 -5.17
CA LEU A 28 -5.35 11.12 -5.21
C LEU A 28 -4.39 10.01 -4.79
N ALA A 29 -4.78 9.23 -3.77
CA ALA A 29 -4.05 8.05 -3.33
C ALA A 29 -3.96 6.97 -4.43
N GLN A 30 -5.06 6.70 -5.14
CA GLN A 30 -5.08 5.76 -6.28
C GLN A 30 -4.12 6.19 -7.38
N LEU A 31 -4.12 7.49 -7.73
CA LEU A 31 -3.23 8.00 -8.77
C LEU A 31 -1.76 7.90 -8.34
N TYR A 32 -1.44 8.25 -7.11
CA TYR A 32 -0.08 8.08 -6.59
C TYR A 32 0.33 6.60 -6.61
N ALA A 33 -0.53 5.69 -6.13
CA ALA A 33 -0.25 4.26 -6.09
C ALA A 33 -0.06 3.68 -7.51
N TYR A 34 -0.84 4.14 -8.49
CA TYR A 34 -0.65 3.79 -9.89
C TYR A 34 0.75 4.17 -10.40
N LEU A 35 1.15 5.45 -10.17
CA LEU A 35 2.48 5.92 -10.57
C LEU A 35 3.62 5.26 -9.78
N ALA A 36 3.36 4.75 -8.59
CA ALA A 36 4.36 4.05 -7.77
C ALA A 36 4.59 2.60 -8.23
N ARG A 37 3.62 2.00 -8.94
CA ARG A 37 3.75 0.66 -9.54
C ARG A 37 4.32 0.69 -10.94
N GLU A 38 4.03 1.75 -11.68
CA GLU A 38 4.61 1.98 -12.99
C GLU A 38 5.94 2.71 -12.83
N ASP A 39 6.96 2.30 -13.56
CA ASP A 39 8.24 3.02 -13.53
C ASP A 39 8.06 4.47 -13.98
N GLU A 40 7.30 4.66 -15.06
CA GLU A 40 6.93 5.95 -15.63
C GLU A 40 5.59 5.86 -16.36
N ALA A 41 4.74 6.87 -16.22
CA ALA A 41 3.47 6.95 -16.94
C ALA A 41 3.19 8.36 -17.47
N THR A 42 2.37 8.45 -18.50
CA THR A 42 1.82 9.72 -19.00
C THR A 42 0.45 10.00 -18.38
N VAL A 43 -0.03 11.25 -18.49
CA VAL A 43 -1.42 11.56 -18.06
C VAL A 43 -2.45 10.76 -18.85
N GLN A 44 -2.15 10.39 -20.10
CA GLN A 44 -3.05 9.57 -20.91
C GLN A 44 -3.17 8.16 -20.33
N ASP A 45 -2.05 7.52 -19.93
CA ASP A 45 -2.07 6.20 -19.29
C ASP A 45 -2.89 6.24 -18.01
N VAL A 46 -2.69 7.27 -17.15
CA VAL A 46 -3.48 7.50 -15.94
C VAL A 46 -4.99 7.62 -16.24
N MET A 47 -5.36 8.35 -17.30
CA MET A 47 -6.76 8.51 -17.70
C MET A 47 -7.38 7.17 -18.13
N ASP A 48 -6.65 6.40 -18.93
CA ASP A 48 -7.16 5.17 -19.52
C ASP A 48 -7.27 4.05 -18.47
N ASP A 49 -6.26 3.93 -17.58
CA ASP A 49 -6.22 2.85 -16.59
C ASP A 49 -7.05 3.12 -15.32
N LEU A 50 -7.16 4.40 -14.90
CA LEU A 50 -7.97 4.80 -13.75
C LEU A 50 -9.36 5.35 -14.13
N GLU A 51 -9.73 5.31 -15.40
CA GLU A 51 -11.01 5.81 -15.93
C GLU A 51 -11.30 7.26 -15.51
N LEU A 52 -10.26 8.10 -15.41
CA LEU A 52 -10.38 9.49 -14.97
C LEU A 52 -10.70 10.43 -16.11
N ALA A 53 -11.58 11.41 -15.86
CA ALA A 53 -11.79 12.50 -16.77
C ALA A 53 -10.51 13.33 -16.94
N GLN A 54 -10.22 13.83 -18.15
CA GLN A 54 -9.01 14.56 -18.48
C GLN A 54 -8.69 15.70 -17.49
N GLY A 55 -9.69 16.53 -17.16
CA GLY A 55 -9.50 17.65 -16.23
C GLY A 55 -9.08 17.20 -14.83
N THR A 56 -9.65 16.08 -14.35
CA THR A 56 -9.32 15.49 -13.06
C THR A 56 -7.90 14.91 -13.05
N ALA A 57 -7.54 14.11 -14.06
CA ALA A 57 -6.22 13.52 -14.18
C ALA A 57 -5.11 14.59 -14.21
N TYR A 58 -5.23 15.61 -15.05
CA TYR A 58 -4.26 16.72 -15.06
C TYR A 58 -4.21 17.48 -13.74
N SER A 59 -5.36 17.72 -13.09
CA SER A 59 -5.40 18.41 -11.79
C SER A 59 -4.68 17.62 -10.72
N TYR A 60 -4.92 16.32 -10.65
CA TYR A 60 -4.31 15.45 -9.64
C TYR A 60 -2.81 15.24 -9.87
N VAL A 61 -2.38 14.98 -11.12
CA VAL A 61 -0.95 14.88 -11.43
C VAL A 61 -0.22 16.17 -11.06
N ASN A 62 -0.77 17.35 -11.41
CA ASN A 62 -0.16 18.62 -11.04
C ASN A 62 -0.10 18.80 -9.51
N ARG A 63 -1.14 18.42 -8.77
CA ARG A 63 -1.12 18.48 -7.30
C ARG A 63 -0.02 17.60 -6.72
N LEU A 64 0.17 16.38 -7.23
CA LEU A 64 1.23 15.48 -6.76
C LEU A 64 2.63 16.01 -7.10
N VAL A 65 2.80 16.62 -8.28
CA VAL A 65 4.07 17.28 -8.65
C VAL A 65 4.34 18.51 -7.77
N ASP A 66 3.33 19.36 -7.56
CA ASP A 66 3.45 20.55 -6.69
C ASP A 66 3.70 20.14 -5.22
N ALA A 67 3.15 19.02 -4.80
CA ALA A 67 3.37 18.40 -3.50
C ALA A 67 4.78 17.81 -3.36
N GLY A 68 5.48 17.56 -4.48
CA GLY A 68 6.81 16.97 -4.49
C GLY A 68 6.85 15.45 -4.26
N VAL A 69 5.71 14.77 -4.35
CA VAL A 69 5.60 13.30 -4.24
C VAL A 69 5.62 12.59 -5.59
N VAL A 70 5.56 13.35 -6.69
CA VAL A 70 5.72 12.89 -8.07
C VAL A 70 6.70 13.79 -8.79
N ASP A 71 7.61 13.20 -9.56
CA ASP A 71 8.57 13.89 -10.42
C ASP A 71 8.13 13.87 -11.88
N VAL A 72 8.49 14.91 -12.63
CA VAL A 72 8.47 14.89 -14.08
C VAL A 72 9.79 14.29 -14.53
N THR A 73 9.75 13.09 -15.10
CA THR A 73 10.95 12.36 -15.57
C THR A 73 11.32 12.71 -17.00
N ASP A 74 10.32 13.05 -17.83
CA ASP A 74 10.51 13.55 -19.18
C ASP A 74 9.57 14.73 -19.43
N ASP A 75 10.14 15.89 -19.80
CA ASP A 75 9.40 17.13 -20.09
C ASP A 75 9.00 17.25 -21.58
N GLU A 76 9.46 16.33 -22.43
CA GLU A 76 9.00 16.25 -23.83
C GLU A 76 7.55 15.76 -23.92
N GLN A 77 6.84 16.08 -25.01
CA GLN A 77 5.45 15.67 -25.17
C GLN A 77 5.35 14.28 -25.78
N PRO A 78 4.63 13.33 -25.17
CA PRO A 78 3.87 13.45 -23.92
C PRO A 78 4.79 13.38 -22.69
N ARG A 79 4.57 14.26 -21.72
CA ARG A 79 5.30 14.28 -20.45
C ARG A 79 5.14 12.96 -19.70
N ARG A 80 6.23 12.53 -19.05
CA ARG A 80 6.24 11.35 -18.20
C ARG A 80 6.43 11.72 -16.74
N TYR A 81 5.82 10.94 -15.87
CA TYR A 81 5.75 11.15 -14.44
C TYR A 81 6.09 9.85 -13.71
N ALA A 82 6.82 9.95 -12.61
CA ALA A 82 7.11 8.84 -11.70
C ALA A 82 6.84 9.25 -10.26
N ALA A 83 6.32 8.34 -9.46
CA ALA A 83 6.16 8.59 -8.03
C ALA A 83 7.51 8.53 -7.33
N ARG A 84 7.69 9.40 -6.32
CA ARG A 84 8.76 9.25 -5.34
C ARG A 84 8.37 8.21 -4.32
N GLU A 85 9.33 7.42 -3.89
CA GLU A 85 9.13 6.49 -2.78
C GLU A 85 8.83 7.27 -1.49
N ILE A 86 7.76 6.87 -0.80
CA ILE A 86 7.38 7.42 0.49
C ILE A 86 7.65 6.37 1.55
N ASP A 87 8.46 6.72 2.54
CA ASP A 87 8.72 5.95 3.76
C ASP A 87 8.75 6.92 4.94
N LEU A 88 7.58 7.17 5.54
CA LEU A 88 7.43 8.13 6.62
C LEU A 88 6.83 7.46 7.86
N THR A 89 7.62 7.37 8.92
CA THR A 89 7.12 6.88 10.21
C THR A 89 6.45 7.99 11.00
N VAL A 90 5.21 7.75 11.41
CA VAL A 90 4.39 8.65 12.20
C VAL A 90 4.19 8.05 13.58
N ALA A 91 4.65 8.76 14.62
CA ALA A 91 4.38 8.42 16.01
C ALA A 91 3.23 9.30 16.54
N THR A 92 2.19 8.70 17.10
CA THR A 92 1.09 9.42 17.70
C THR A 92 1.24 9.49 19.21
N THR A 93 1.01 10.66 19.79
CA THR A 93 1.03 10.85 21.26
C THR A 93 -0.21 10.27 21.94
N VAL A 94 -1.25 9.94 21.18
CA VAL A 94 -2.48 9.34 21.68
C VAL A 94 -2.41 7.83 21.44
N GLY A 95 -2.13 7.08 22.52
CA GLY A 95 -2.11 5.61 22.48
C GLY A 95 -0.76 4.97 22.14
N ASP A 96 0.33 5.72 22.12
CA ASP A 96 1.71 5.23 21.87
C ASP A 96 1.78 4.34 20.61
N ARG A 97 1.09 4.77 19.53
CA ARG A 97 1.04 4.04 18.28
C ARG A 97 2.00 4.68 17.27
N GLU A 98 2.78 3.83 16.65
CA GLU A 98 3.67 4.18 15.56
C GLU A 98 3.26 3.38 14.33
N TYR A 99 3.23 4.02 13.17
CA TYR A 99 3.03 3.34 11.90
C TYR A 99 3.80 4.04 10.77
N THR A 100 4.15 3.28 9.75
CA THR A 100 4.88 3.80 8.60
C THR A 100 3.93 3.97 7.42
N ILE A 101 3.95 5.15 6.83
CA ILE A 101 3.24 5.45 5.59
C ILE A 101 4.15 5.01 4.44
N THR A 102 3.68 4.03 3.69
CA THR A 102 4.36 3.43 2.54
C THR A 102 3.48 3.55 1.30
N PRO A 103 4.01 3.35 0.07
CA PRO A 103 3.19 3.27 -1.14
C PRO A 103 2.06 2.25 -1.02
N ALA A 104 2.31 1.10 -0.38
CA ALA A 104 1.29 0.08 -0.14
C ALA A 104 0.16 0.56 0.78
N LEU A 105 0.45 1.31 1.85
CA LEU A 105 -0.59 1.89 2.69
C LEU A 105 -1.41 2.94 1.94
N ILE A 106 -0.77 3.77 1.12
CA ILE A 106 -1.45 4.77 0.29
C ILE A 106 -2.37 4.07 -0.73
N ASP A 107 -1.90 2.98 -1.37
CA ASP A 107 -2.74 2.17 -2.26
C ASP A 107 -3.95 1.58 -1.53
N ALA A 108 -3.74 1.01 -0.34
CA ALA A 108 -4.84 0.50 0.48
C ALA A 108 -5.88 1.59 0.80
N VAL A 109 -5.44 2.82 1.13
CA VAL A 109 -6.35 3.96 1.33
C VAL A 109 -7.08 4.33 0.05
N GLY A 110 -6.40 4.31 -1.10
CA GLY A 110 -7.00 4.58 -2.40
C GLY A 110 -8.14 3.63 -2.74
N ARG A 111 -8.04 2.36 -2.33
CA ARG A 111 -9.07 1.33 -2.60
C ARG A 111 -10.35 1.47 -1.77
N ARG A 112 -10.40 2.36 -0.77
CA ARG A 112 -11.61 2.52 0.05
C ARG A 112 -12.87 2.89 -0.74
N GLU A 113 -12.77 3.54 -1.90
CA GLU A 113 -13.91 3.86 -2.75
C GLU A 113 -14.43 2.65 -3.54
N THR A 114 -13.60 1.64 -3.76
CA THR A 114 -13.92 0.46 -4.57
C THR A 114 -14.06 -0.82 -3.75
N ASP A 115 -13.57 -0.82 -2.50
CA ASP A 115 -13.61 -1.95 -1.58
C ASP A 115 -14.29 -1.57 -0.26
N ALA A 116 -15.50 -2.10 -0.05
CA ALA A 116 -16.32 -1.79 1.12
C ALA A 116 -15.74 -2.32 2.44
N ASP A 117 -14.91 -3.36 2.40
CA ASP A 117 -14.28 -3.93 3.60
C ASP A 117 -13.15 -3.02 4.08
N ILE A 118 -12.36 -2.46 3.13
CA ILE A 118 -11.34 -1.46 3.43
C ILE A 118 -12.00 -0.18 3.97
N ASP A 119 -13.05 0.33 3.31
CA ASP A 119 -13.75 1.53 3.76
C ASP A 119 -14.31 1.36 5.17
N THR A 120 -15.03 0.26 5.42
CA THR A 120 -15.57 -0.08 6.74
C THR A 120 -14.48 -0.20 7.80
N TYR A 121 -13.32 -0.76 7.45
CA TYR A 121 -12.23 -0.92 8.39
C TYR A 121 -11.58 0.42 8.74
N ILE A 122 -11.35 1.29 7.74
CA ILE A 122 -10.84 2.66 7.96
C ILE A 122 -11.80 3.46 8.83
N ASP A 123 -13.11 3.39 8.58
CA ASP A 123 -14.12 4.11 9.38
C ASP A 123 -14.11 3.71 10.86
N ARG A 124 -13.79 2.45 11.18
CA ARG A 124 -13.77 1.94 12.56
C ARG A 124 -12.43 2.11 13.26
N HIS A 125 -11.33 1.94 12.53
CA HIS A 125 -10.00 1.81 13.10
C HIS A 125 -9.03 2.91 12.65
N GLY A 126 -9.44 3.75 11.70
CA GLY A 126 -8.62 4.81 11.10
C GLY A 126 -7.50 4.26 10.22
N VAL A 127 -6.72 5.17 9.61
CA VAL A 127 -5.57 4.82 8.77
C VAL A 127 -4.48 4.10 9.56
N ALA A 128 -4.27 4.47 10.84
CA ALA A 128 -3.32 3.77 11.70
C ALA A 128 -3.70 2.30 11.94
N GLY A 129 -5.01 2.02 12.09
CA GLY A 129 -5.52 0.65 12.16
C GLY A 129 -5.31 -0.10 10.86
N LEU A 130 -5.54 0.55 9.71
CA LEU A 130 -5.30 -0.04 8.40
C LEU A 130 -3.80 -0.37 8.21
N ALA A 131 -2.89 0.51 8.64
CA ALA A 131 -1.45 0.25 8.60
C ALA A 131 -1.07 -1.00 9.41
N THR A 132 -1.65 -1.15 10.61
CA THR A 132 -1.49 -2.37 11.42
C THR A 132 -2.04 -3.60 10.69
N ALA A 133 -3.24 -3.51 10.12
CA ALA A 133 -3.84 -4.61 9.35
C ALA A 133 -2.99 -4.99 8.12
N LEU A 134 -2.37 -4.02 7.46
CA LEU A 134 -1.47 -4.26 6.33
C LEU A 134 -0.22 -5.04 6.76
N THR A 135 0.36 -4.76 7.93
CA THR A 135 1.46 -5.55 8.50
C THR A 135 1.04 -7.02 8.69
N TYR A 136 -0.14 -7.27 9.29
CA TYR A 136 -0.68 -8.63 9.42
C TYR A 136 -0.97 -9.29 8.06
N ALA A 137 -1.39 -8.52 7.06
CA ALA A 137 -1.63 -9.04 5.71
C ALA A 137 -0.32 -9.50 5.04
N ILE A 138 0.77 -8.76 5.22
CA ILE A 138 2.11 -9.13 4.74
C ILE A 138 2.58 -10.42 5.42
N ASP A 139 2.50 -10.48 6.75
CA ASP A 139 2.92 -11.65 7.54
C ASP A 139 2.06 -12.88 7.22
N ARG A 140 0.78 -12.69 6.90
CA ARG A 140 -0.11 -13.77 6.45
C ARG A 140 0.29 -14.32 5.09
N GLU A 141 0.60 -13.48 4.11
CA GLU A 141 1.06 -13.96 2.79
C GLU A 141 2.42 -14.67 2.90
N ARG A 142 3.22 -14.37 3.92
CA ARG A 142 4.46 -15.12 4.28
C ARG A 142 4.18 -16.42 5.03
N GLY A 143 2.94 -16.66 5.44
CA GLY A 143 2.56 -17.83 6.22
C GLY A 143 2.91 -17.76 7.72
N GLU A 144 3.25 -16.58 8.22
CA GLU A 144 3.71 -16.37 9.61
C GLU A 144 2.56 -16.15 10.59
N VAL A 145 1.41 -15.60 10.10
CA VAL A 145 0.28 -15.20 10.93
C VAL A 145 -1.05 -15.72 10.37
N SER A 146 -1.97 -16.06 11.26
CA SER A 146 -3.36 -16.41 10.92
C SER A 146 -4.33 -15.28 11.25
N HIS A 147 -5.50 -15.25 10.57
CA HIS A 147 -6.56 -14.30 10.90
C HIS A 147 -7.06 -14.41 12.36
N ARG A 148 -6.93 -15.59 12.99
CA ARG A 148 -7.33 -15.78 14.38
C ARG A 148 -6.38 -15.10 15.35
N LEU A 149 -5.08 -15.18 15.07
CA LEU A 149 -4.08 -14.48 15.87
C LEU A 149 -4.25 -12.97 15.76
N MET A 150 -4.42 -12.44 14.54
CA MET A 150 -4.74 -11.03 14.33
C MET A 150 -5.99 -10.59 15.11
N ALA A 151 -7.05 -11.42 15.08
CA ALA A 151 -8.30 -11.11 15.78
C ALA A 151 -8.11 -11.02 17.30
N GLU A 152 -7.29 -11.92 17.87
CA GLU A 152 -6.97 -11.93 19.30
C GLU A 152 -6.11 -10.71 19.67
N ASP A 153 -5.05 -10.43 18.91
CA ASP A 153 -4.12 -9.33 19.18
C ASP A 153 -4.78 -7.95 19.08
N LEU A 154 -5.71 -7.78 18.14
CA LEU A 154 -6.36 -6.49 17.87
C LEU A 154 -7.75 -6.35 18.55
N ASP A 155 -8.19 -7.37 19.29
CA ASP A 155 -9.52 -7.43 19.92
C ASP A 155 -10.67 -7.16 18.91
N ILE A 156 -10.61 -7.81 17.73
CA ILE A 156 -11.64 -7.76 16.69
C ILE A 156 -12.23 -9.15 16.46
N SER A 157 -13.38 -9.22 15.77
CA SER A 157 -13.93 -10.53 15.44
C SER A 157 -13.07 -11.27 14.41
N PRO A 158 -12.97 -12.62 14.47
CA PRO A 158 -12.24 -13.41 13.47
C PRO A 158 -12.75 -13.19 12.04
N LEU A 159 -14.05 -12.92 11.88
CA LEU A 159 -14.63 -12.59 10.58
C LEU A 159 -14.12 -11.23 10.06
N ALA A 160 -14.07 -10.21 10.92
CA ALA A 160 -13.54 -8.90 10.53
C ALA A 160 -12.05 -8.98 10.17
N ALA A 161 -11.25 -9.77 10.91
CA ALA A 161 -9.85 -10.03 10.58
C ALA A 161 -9.71 -10.72 9.22
N GLU A 162 -10.53 -11.75 8.95
CA GLU A 162 -10.51 -12.45 7.66
C GLU A 162 -10.89 -11.53 6.50
N MET A 163 -11.95 -10.71 6.64
CA MET A 163 -12.41 -9.81 5.60
C MET A 163 -11.34 -8.79 5.23
N ILE A 164 -10.76 -8.10 6.22
CA ILE A 164 -9.73 -7.09 5.93
C ILE A 164 -8.43 -7.70 5.36
N LEU A 165 -8.02 -8.87 5.85
CA LEU A 165 -6.85 -9.55 5.31
C LEU A 165 -7.07 -9.99 3.85
N GLN A 166 -8.28 -10.42 3.49
CA GLN A 166 -8.62 -10.73 2.09
C GLN A 166 -8.64 -9.47 1.21
N ALA A 167 -9.23 -8.38 1.70
CA ALA A 167 -9.28 -7.11 0.98
C ALA A 167 -7.88 -6.51 0.74
N LEU A 168 -6.95 -6.68 1.69
CA LEU A 168 -5.57 -6.19 1.57
C LEU A 168 -4.65 -7.10 0.74
N ARG A 169 -5.05 -8.34 0.45
CA ARG A 169 -4.22 -9.30 -0.29
C ARG A 169 -3.74 -8.81 -1.66
N PRO A 170 -4.58 -8.17 -2.50
CA PRO A 170 -4.12 -7.59 -3.76
C PRO A 170 -3.04 -6.52 -3.55
N VAL A 171 -3.21 -5.63 -2.56
CA VAL A 171 -2.23 -4.60 -2.22
C VAL A 171 -0.88 -5.22 -1.87
N VAL A 172 -0.89 -6.25 -1.00
CA VAL A 172 0.34 -6.93 -0.60
C VAL A 172 1.05 -7.54 -1.81
N ARG A 173 0.33 -8.20 -2.70
CA ARG A 173 0.90 -8.85 -3.89
C ARG A 173 1.41 -7.88 -4.95
N GLU A 174 0.86 -6.67 -5.01
CA GLU A 174 1.29 -5.63 -5.95
C GLU A 174 2.53 -4.87 -5.48
N HIS A 175 2.75 -4.78 -4.15
CA HIS A 175 3.83 -3.97 -3.58
C HIS A 175 4.97 -4.78 -2.96
N TYR A 176 4.80 -6.09 -2.74
CA TYR A 176 5.80 -6.93 -2.10
C TYR A 176 6.04 -8.21 -2.88
N ASP A 177 7.31 -8.51 -3.16
CA ASP A 177 7.73 -9.80 -3.67
C ASP A 177 7.64 -10.84 -2.54
N ILE A 178 6.49 -11.51 -2.44
CA ILE A 178 6.32 -12.59 -1.48
C ILE A 178 6.51 -13.91 -2.23
N GLU A 179 7.63 -14.60 -1.95
CA GLU A 179 7.81 -15.99 -2.37
C GLU A 179 6.68 -16.82 -1.74
N GLU A 180 5.89 -17.51 -2.58
CA GLU A 180 4.83 -18.39 -2.07
C GLU A 180 5.45 -19.44 -1.13
N ALA A 181 5.09 -19.37 0.14
CA ALA A 181 5.48 -20.37 1.16
C ALA A 181 4.78 -21.71 0.90
N GLY A 182 4.98 -22.29 -0.28
CA GLY A 182 4.28 -23.50 -0.71
C GLY A 182 4.92 -24.28 -1.84
N ALA A 183 5.95 -23.75 -2.50
CA ALA A 183 6.58 -24.45 -3.62
C ALA A 183 7.53 -25.62 -3.19
N GLY A 184 7.62 -25.91 -1.91
CA GLY A 184 8.54 -26.92 -1.37
C GLY A 184 7.93 -28.27 -0.97
N LEU A 185 6.63 -28.51 -1.19
CA LEU A 185 5.96 -29.74 -0.75
C LEU A 185 5.51 -30.69 -1.89
N GLU A 186 5.80 -30.39 -3.14
CA GLU A 186 5.47 -31.28 -4.26
C GLU A 186 6.57 -32.24 -4.70
N GLU A 187 7.70 -32.31 -4.00
CA GLU A 187 8.78 -33.30 -4.26
C GLU A 187 9.02 -34.27 -3.08
N LEU A 188 7.95 -34.77 -2.48
CA LEU A 188 8.03 -36.04 -1.77
C LEU A 188 7.38 -37.09 -2.66
N ASP A 189 8.09 -37.51 -3.69
CA ASP A 189 7.89 -38.78 -4.36
C ASP A 189 7.95 -39.88 -3.28
N ILE A 190 6.77 -40.35 -2.86
CA ILE A 190 6.66 -41.57 -2.10
C ILE A 190 6.88 -42.69 -3.13
N ASP A 191 8.13 -43.12 -3.22
CA ASP A 191 8.52 -44.37 -3.89
C ASP A 191 7.89 -45.55 -3.13
N ASP A 192 6.68 -45.90 -3.54
CA ASP A 192 5.88 -47.04 -3.04
C ASP A 192 6.29 -48.30 -3.81
N SER A 193 7.58 -48.63 -3.80
CA SER A 193 8.10 -49.87 -4.40
C SER A 193 8.90 -50.69 -3.42
N ASP A 194 8.27 -51.15 -2.31
CA ASP A 194 8.80 -52.28 -1.56
C ASP A 194 7.70 -53.03 -0.75
N VAL A 195 6.70 -53.55 -1.43
CA VAL A 195 5.89 -54.63 -0.87
C VAL A 195 5.73 -55.71 -1.95
N ALA A 196 6.73 -56.52 -2.09
CA ALA A 196 6.55 -57.78 -2.78
C ALA A 196 7.38 -58.87 -2.07
N ASP A 197 6.66 -59.82 -1.59
CA ASP A 197 7.02 -61.23 -1.54
C ASP A 197 7.82 -61.71 -0.34
N ASP A 198 7.15 -62.26 0.65
CA ASP A 198 7.55 -63.52 1.24
C ASP A 198 6.35 -64.34 1.73
N ALA A 199 6.12 -65.49 1.04
CA ALA A 199 5.09 -66.43 1.35
C ALA A 199 5.46 -67.69 1.92
#